data_0bbf48715cb694823c19a5284c6a5d08
#
_entry.id   0bbf48715cb694823c19a5284c6a5d08
#
_cell.length_a   1.000
_cell.length_b   1.000
_cell.length_c   1.000
_cell.angle_alpha   90.00
_cell.angle_beta   90.00
_cell.angle_gamma   90.00
#
_symmetry.space_group_name_H-M   'P 1'
#
loop_
_entity.id
_entity.type
_entity.pdbx_description
1 polymer ?
#
loop_
_entity_poly.entity_id
_entity_poly.type
_entity_poly.pdbx_seq_one_letter_code
_entity_poly.pdbx_strand_id
1 'polypeptide(L)'
;MSRARAEINLAAIAENLKFIKSKTSAQVLAVVKADAYGHGLINVAKAAEKSGADWLGTALLEEGIALRNGGITKPIISWLTPIGEDFRTAINLDIDLSVSSIELLNEIILVGKSINKVPRVHIEIDTGMNRG
;
A
#
# COMPACT_ATOMS: atom_id res chain seq x y z
N MET A 1 10.24 -16.05 -31.42
CA MET A 1 9.01 -15.22 -31.41
C MET A 1 8.21 -15.55 -30.18
N SER A 2 7.79 -14.55 -29.39
CA SER A 2 6.89 -14.75 -28.25
C SER A 2 5.50 -15.17 -28.77
N ARG A 3 4.91 -16.22 -28.19
CA ARG A 3 3.56 -16.68 -28.55
C ARG A 3 2.44 -15.82 -27.95
N ALA A 4 2.78 -14.98 -26.98
CA ALA A 4 1.85 -14.04 -26.34
C ALA A 4 2.59 -12.77 -25.92
N ARG A 5 1.88 -11.64 -25.93
CA ARG A 5 2.38 -10.34 -25.48
C ARG A 5 1.31 -9.68 -24.60
N ALA A 6 1.70 -9.23 -23.42
CA ALA A 6 0.90 -8.34 -22.62
C ALA A 6 1.45 -6.90 -22.80
N GLU A 7 0.56 -5.96 -23.05
CA GLU A 7 0.90 -4.54 -23.22
C GLU A 7 0.15 -3.71 -22.17
N ILE A 8 0.93 -3.07 -21.28
CA ILE A 8 0.39 -2.27 -20.18
C ILE A 8 0.36 -0.80 -20.59
N ASN A 9 -0.81 -0.22 -20.63
CA ASN A 9 -1.00 1.20 -20.96
C ASN A 9 -1.06 2.04 -19.68
N LEU A 10 0.09 2.54 -19.23
CA LEU A 10 0.19 3.37 -18.03
C LEU A 10 -0.50 4.74 -18.21
N ALA A 11 -0.62 5.25 -19.43
CA ALA A 11 -1.33 6.50 -19.68
C ALA A 11 -2.83 6.34 -19.42
N ALA A 12 -3.44 5.22 -19.82
CA ALA A 12 -4.85 4.93 -19.53
C ALA A 12 -5.10 4.82 -18.01
N ILE A 13 -4.18 4.20 -17.25
CA ILE A 13 -4.26 4.14 -15.79
C ILE A 13 -4.22 5.56 -15.20
N ALA A 14 -3.32 6.41 -15.68
CA ALA A 14 -3.20 7.80 -15.25
C ALA A 14 -4.47 8.62 -15.54
N GLU A 15 -5.06 8.45 -16.71
CA GLU A 15 -6.31 9.13 -17.11
C GLU A 15 -7.50 8.65 -16.26
N ASN A 16 -7.61 7.35 -16.00
CA ASN A 16 -8.63 6.79 -15.12
C ASN A 16 -8.55 7.39 -13.70
N LEU A 17 -7.34 7.52 -13.16
CA LEU A 17 -7.16 8.14 -11.85
C LEU A 17 -7.59 9.61 -11.83
N LYS A 18 -7.18 10.39 -12.84
CA LYS A 18 -7.59 11.80 -12.98
C LYS A 18 -9.11 11.93 -13.10
N PHE A 19 -9.74 11.02 -13.86
CA PHE A 19 -11.19 10.99 -13.98
C PHE A 19 -11.86 10.74 -12.62
N ILE A 20 -11.40 9.74 -11.85
CA ILE A 20 -11.92 9.46 -10.49
C ILE A 20 -11.75 10.70 -9.60
N LYS A 21 -10.56 11.30 -9.57
CA LYS A 21 -10.31 12.52 -8.79
C LYS A 21 -11.21 13.68 -9.18
N SER A 22 -11.59 13.80 -10.44
CA SER A 22 -12.52 14.86 -10.89
C SER A 22 -13.95 14.68 -10.38
N LYS A 23 -14.31 13.52 -9.83
CA LYS A 23 -15.64 13.19 -9.32
C LYS A 23 -15.78 13.28 -7.80
N THR A 24 -14.69 13.55 -7.09
CA THR A 24 -14.69 13.61 -5.63
C THR A 24 -13.71 14.67 -5.11
N SER A 25 -14.04 15.26 -3.97
CA SER A 25 -13.11 16.08 -3.18
C SER A 25 -12.31 15.25 -2.16
N ALA A 26 -12.62 13.97 -2.00
CA ALA A 26 -11.92 13.09 -1.08
C ALA A 26 -10.52 12.75 -1.60
N GLN A 27 -9.64 12.35 -0.68
CA GLN A 27 -8.37 11.76 -1.05
C GLN A 27 -8.58 10.41 -1.75
N VAL A 28 -7.73 10.12 -2.73
CA VAL A 28 -7.81 8.88 -3.50
C VAL A 28 -6.61 8.00 -3.18
N LEU A 29 -6.91 6.80 -2.69
CA LEU A 29 -5.94 5.74 -2.45
C LEU A 29 -5.91 4.82 -3.67
N ALA A 30 -4.77 4.77 -4.38
CA ALA A 30 -4.57 3.85 -5.48
C ALA A 30 -4.06 2.50 -4.96
N VAL A 31 -4.89 1.46 -5.10
CA VAL A 31 -4.56 0.09 -4.68
C VAL A 31 -3.77 -0.60 -5.78
N VAL A 32 -2.53 -1.02 -5.46
CA VAL A 32 -1.59 -1.63 -6.41
C VAL A 32 -1.11 -3.02 -6.00
N LYS A 33 -1.78 -3.63 -5.04
CA LYS A 33 -1.48 -4.98 -4.53
C LYS A 33 -1.44 -6.05 -5.63
N ALA A 34 -0.81 -7.20 -5.34
CA ALA A 34 -0.70 -8.37 -6.22
C ALA A 34 -0.14 -7.98 -7.60
N ASP A 35 1.01 -7.29 -7.58
CA ASP A 35 1.70 -6.77 -8.77
C ASP A 35 0.80 -5.88 -9.65
N ALA A 36 -0.08 -5.07 -9.01
CA ALA A 36 -1.14 -4.31 -9.70
C ALA A 36 -1.98 -5.21 -10.63
N TYR A 37 -2.28 -6.43 -10.16
CA TYR A 37 -2.96 -7.49 -10.92
C TYR A 37 -2.27 -7.82 -12.26
N GLY A 38 -0.94 -7.97 -12.22
CA GLY A 38 -0.12 -8.29 -13.37
C GLY A 38 0.22 -7.11 -14.28
N HIS A 39 -0.07 -5.88 -13.84
CA HIS A 39 0.29 -4.66 -14.59
C HIS A 39 1.66 -4.10 -14.19
N GLY A 40 2.31 -4.68 -13.17
CA GLY A 40 3.62 -4.25 -12.67
C GLY A 40 3.52 -3.24 -11.53
N LEU A 41 3.78 -3.71 -10.30
CA LEU A 41 3.62 -2.98 -9.05
C LEU A 41 4.25 -1.58 -9.10
N ILE A 42 5.54 -1.50 -9.40
CA ILE A 42 6.31 -0.25 -9.33
C ILE A 42 5.90 0.73 -10.44
N ASN A 43 5.69 0.24 -11.66
CA ASN A 43 5.35 1.11 -12.79
C ASN A 43 3.96 1.72 -12.64
N VAL A 44 2.98 0.92 -12.19
CA VAL A 44 1.61 1.40 -11.92
C VAL A 44 1.60 2.36 -10.75
N ALA A 45 2.31 2.06 -9.66
CA ALA A 45 2.41 2.94 -8.50
C ALA A 45 3.01 4.31 -8.86
N LYS A 46 4.11 4.34 -9.64
CA LYS A 46 4.71 5.58 -10.14
C LYS A 46 3.75 6.37 -11.03
N ALA A 47 3.03 5.69 -11.91
CA ALA A 47 2.03 6.33 -12.75
C ALA A 47 0.89 6.93 -11.91
N ALA A 48 0.40 6.21 -10.90
CA ALA A 48 -0.63 6.67 -9.98
C ALA A 48 -0.15 7.88 -9.15
N GLU A 49 1.03 7.81 -8.54
CA GLU A 49 1.63 8.89 -7.76
C GLU A 49 1.77 10.16 -8.60
N LYS A 50 2.34 10.04 -9.80
CA LYS A 50 2.54 11.16 -10.74
C LYS A 50 1.20 11.76 -11.21
N SER A 51 0.15 10.97 -11.27
CA SER A 51 -1.18 11.39 -11.74
C SER A 51 -2.08 11.89 -10.61
N GLY A 52 -1.56 11.99 -9.38
CA GLY A 52 -2.21 12.64 -8.28
C GLY A 52 -2.91 11.72 -7.30
N ALA A 53 -2.56 10.43 -7.23
CA ALA A 53 -2.94 9.60 -6.09
C ALA A 53 -2.44 10.25 -4.79
N ASP A 54 -3.30 10.29 -3.77
CA ASP A 54 -2.94 10.85 -2.47
C ASP A 54 -2.22 9.80 -1.62
N TRP A 55 -2.60 8.53 -1.79
CA TRP A 55 -2.08 7.36 -1.10
C TRP A 55 -1.87 6.19 -2.05
N LEU A 56 -0.99 5.27 -1.67
CA LEU A 56 -0.84 3.95 -2.30
C LEU A 56 -1.28 2.88 -1.28
N GLY A 57 -1.90 1.81 -1.80
CA GLY A 57 -2.36 0.71 -0.97
C GLY A 57 -1.85 -0.64 -1.46
N THR A 58 -1.32 -1.45 -0.53
CA THR A 58 -0.86 -2.82 -0.78
C THR A 58 -1.53 -3.80 0.17
N ALA A 59 -1.58 -5.06 -0.21
CA ALA A 59 -2.07 -6.10 0.68
C ALA A 59 -0.96 -6.55 1.63
N LEU A 60 0.17 -6.97 1.09
CA LEU A 60 1.28 -7.51 1.85
C LEU A 60 2.28 -6.41 2.23
N LEU A 61 2.95 -6.61 3.36
CA LEU A 61 3.95 -5.66 3.84
C LEU A 61 5.16 -5.57 2.90
N GLU A 62 5.59 -6.69 2.34
CA GLU A 62 6.67 -6.77 1.36
C GLU A 62 6.41 -5.94 0.10
N GLU A 63 5.15 -5.85 -0.35
CA GLU A 63 4.76 -5.00 -1.47
C GLU A 63 4.94 -3.51 -1.12
N GLY A 64 4.53 -3.12 0.10
CA GLY A 64 4.72 -1.75 0.60
C GLY A 64 6.20 -1.38 0.70
N ILE A 65 7.04 -2.30 1.21
CA ILE A 65 8.49 -2.15 1.25
C ILE A 65 9.07 -2.01 -0.17
N ALA A 66 8.63 -2.86 -1.11
CA ALA A 66 9.05 -2.78 -2.51
C ALA A 66 8.69 -1.44 -3.15
N LEU A 67 7.49 -0.90 -2.87
CA LEU A 67 7.08 0.44 -3.33
C LEU A 67 8.02 1.52 -2.82
N ARG A 68 8.34 1.50 -1.54
CA ARG A 68 9.22 2.50 -0.94
C ARG A 68 10.64 2.41 -1.51
N ASN A 69 11.18 1.19 -1.65
CA ASN A 69 12.46 0.94 -2.31
C ASN A 69 12.43 1.32 -3.80
N GLY A 70 11.28 1.24 -4.45
CA GLY A 70 11.03 1.69 -5.83
C GLY A 70 10.97 3.21 -5.98
N GLY A 71 11.07 3.98 -4.87
CA GLY A 71 11.10 5.44 -4.88
C GLY A 71 9.75 6.12 -4.75
N ILE A 72 8.69 5.40 -4.35
CA ILE A 72 7.39 6.01 -4.03
C ILE A 72 7.52 6.88 -2.77
N THR A 73 7.05 8.12 -2.84
CA THR A 73 7.13 9.11 -1.76
C THR A 73 5.80 9.35 -1.05
N LYS A 74 4.69 9.08 -1.71
CA LYS A 74 3.34 9.21 -1.13
C LYS A 74 3.14 8.25 0.05
N PRO A 75 2.21 8.55 0.97
CA PRO A 75 1.82 7.63 2.02
C PRO A 75 1.45 6.25 1.45
N ILE A 76 1.91 5.20 2.14
CA ILE A 76 1.63 3.80 1.79
C ILE A 76 0.94 3.15 2.99
N ILE A 77 -0.12 2.39 2.74
CA ILE A 77 -0.74 1.50 3.72
C ILE A 77 -0.70 0.06 3.25
N SER A 78 -0.35 -0.86 4.16
CA SER A 78 -0.46 -2.31 3.97
C SER A 78 -1.48 -2.87 4.97
N TRP A 79 -2.37 -3.80 4.52
CA TRP A 79 -3.50 -4.24 5.35
C TRP A 79 -3.62 -5.73 5.61
N LEU A 80 -2.82 -6.58 4.99
CA LEU A 80 -2.65 -7.98 5.42
C LEU A 80 -1.30 -8.11 6.10
N THR A 81 -1.26 -7.75 7.36
CA THR A 81 -0.04 -7.66 8.17
C THR A 81 -0.17 -8.59 9.38
N PRO A 82 0.04 -9.91 9.21
CA PRO A 82 -0.03 -10.85 10.32
C PRO A 82 1.08 -10.62 11.35
N ILE A 83 0.90 -11.19 12.53
CA ILE A 83 1.93 -11.24 13.58
C ILE A 83 3.21 -11.88 13.03
N GLY A 84 4.38 -11.32 13.38
CA GLY A 84 5.69 -11.82 12.97
C GLY A 84 6.26 -11.23 11.68
N GLU A 85 5.59 -10.24 11.09
CA GLU A 85 6.08 -9.52 9.92
C GLU A 85 7.25 -8.57 10.25
N ASP A 86 7.97 -8.11 9.22
CA ASP A 86 9.08 -7.15 9.39
C ASP A 86 8.58 -5.72 9.66
N PHE A 87 7.90 -5.55 10.81
CA PHE A 87 7.40 -4.23 11.22
C PHE A 87 8.52 -3.21 11.45
N ARG A 88 9.74 -3.67 11.78
CA ARG A 88 10.90 -2.78 11.94
C ARG A 88 11.21 -2.05 10.63
N THR A 89 11.31 -2.78 9.54
CA THR A 89 11.57 -2.20 8.21
C THR A 89 10.41 -1.30 7.78
N ALA A 90 9.17 -1.76 7.97
CA ALA A 90 7.99 -0.97 7.62
C ALA A 90 7.92 0.38 8.34
N ILE A 91 8.13 0.38 9.66
CA ILE A 91 8.12 1.60 10.48
C ILE A 91 9.28 2.52 10.07
N ASN A 92 10.46 1.97 9.77
CA ASN A 92 11.60 2.76 9.30
C ASN A 92 11.35 3.42 7.93
N LEU A 93 10.55 2.80 7.09
CA LEU A 93 10.18 3.27 5.76
C LEU A 93 8.87 4.09 5.75
N ASP A 94 8.33 4.43 6.92
CA ASP A 94 7.08 5.19 7.08
C ASP A 94 5.91 4.57 6.30
N ILE A 95 5.74 3.24 6.43
CA ILE A 95 4.60 2.50 5.90
C ILE A 95 3.55 2.37 7.00
N ASP A 96 2.33 2.76 6.70
CA ASP A 96 1.18 2.62 7.61
C ASP A 96 0.71 1.17 7.65
N LEU A 97 0.29 0.73 8.83
CA LEU A 97 -0.07 -0.66 9.10
C LEU A 97 -1.55 -0.77 9.48
N SER A 98 -2.27 -1.69 8.87
CA SER A 98 -3.62 -2.05 9.33
C SER A 98 -3.52 -2.97 10.53
N VAL A 99 -4.40 -2.77 11.51
CA VAL A 99 -4.40 -3.51 12.79
C VAL A 99 -5.80 -4.04 13.04
N SER A 100 -5.92 -5.37 13.08
CA SER A 100 -7.18 -6.09 13.30
C SER A 100 -7.30 -6.69 14.72
N SER A 101 -6.21 -6.73 15.51
CA SER A 101 -6.24 -7.30 16.86
C SER A 101 -5.36 -6.52 17.83
N ILE A 102 -5.63 -6.70 19.12
CA ILE A 102 -4.81 -6.11 20.21
C ILE A 102 -3.43 -6.73 20.25
N GLU A 103 -3.30 -8.01 19.95
CA GLU A 103 -2.02 -8.73 19.92
C GLU A 103 -1.09 -8.12 18.84
N LEU A 104 -1.62 -7.91 17.64
CA LEU A 104 -0.90 -7.27 16.53
C LEU A 104 -0.51 -5.83 16.90
N LEU A 105 -1.42 -5.06 17.49
CA LEU A 105 -1.12 -3.70 17.94
C LEU A 105 0.03 -3.68 18.96
N ASN A 106 0.01 -4.59 19.93
CA ASN A 106 1.05 -4.68 20.96
C ASN A 106 2.42 -5.01 20.35
N GLU A 107 2.48 -5.92 19.38
CA GLU A 107 3.73 -6.23 18.67
C GLU A 107 4.28 -5.01 17.94
N ILE A 108 3.45 -4.30 17.17
CA ILE A 108 3.84 -3.09 16.45
C ILE A 108 4.35 -2.01 17.42
N ILE A 109 3.68 -1.83 18.58
CA ILE A 109 4.11 -0.90 19.63
C ILE A 109 5.49 -1.28 20.18
N LEU A 110 5.72 -2.56 20.46
CA LEU A 110 7.00 -3.04 20.99
C LEU A 110 8.13 -2.81 19.99
N VAL A 111 7.90 -3.10 18.72
CA VAL A 111 8.87 -2.83 17.64
C VAL A 111 9.14 -1.32 17.54
N GLY A 112 8.13 -0.48 17.50
CA GLY A 112 8.26 0.98 17.45
C GLY A 112 9.10 1.53 18.61
N LYS A 113 8.81 1.08 19.85
CA LYS A 113 9.60 1.42 21.04
C LYS A 113 11.07 0.99 20.90
N SER A 114 11.33 -0.20 20.36
CA SER A 114 12.69 -0.75 20.22
C SER A 114 13.58 0.06 19.27
N ILE A 115 12.98 0.84 18.37
CA ILE A 115 13.67 1.69 17.38
C ILE A 115 13.42 3.19 17.60
N ASN A 116 12.77 3.54 18.72
CA ASN A 116 12.42 4.91 19.09
C ASN A 116 11.63 5.66 18.00
N LYS A 117 10.66 4.97 17.39
CA LYS A 117 9.72 5.52 16.39
C LYS A 117 8.29 5.24 16.79
N VAL A 118 7.38 6.16 16.40
CA VAL A 118 5.94 6.01 16.58
C VAL A 118 5.33 5.51 15.27
N PRO A 119 4.86 4.25 15.20
CA PRO A 119 4.20 3.74 14.01
C PRO A 119 2.84 4.41 13.81
N ARG A 120 2.43 4.64 12.56
CA ARG A 120 1.06 4.99 12.22
C ARG A 120 0.27 3.73 11.93
N VAL A 121 -0.92 3.62 12.55
CA VAL A 121 -1.78 2.46 12.39
C VAL A 121 -3.18 2.87 11.97
N HIS A 122 -3.83 2.01 11.20
CA HIS A 122 -5.24 2.10 10.84
C HIS A 122 -5.97 0.93 11.50
N ILE A 123 -7.01 1.22 12.28
CA ILE A 123 -7.79 0.18 12.92
C ILE A 123 -8.72 -0.45 11.89
N GLU A 124 -8.61 -1.75 11.71
CA GLU A 124 -9.53 -2.54 10.90
C GLU A 124 -10.69 -3.01 11.76
N ILE A 125 -11.92 -2.70 11.32
CA ILE A 125 -13.15 -3.13 11.98
C ILE A 125 -13.89 -4.06 11.02
N ASP A 126 -14.01 -5.33 11.38
CA ASP A 126 -14.78 -6.28 10.60
C ASP A 126 -16.28 -6.05 10.80
N THR A 127 -16.93 -5.55 9.76
CA THR A 127 -18.38 -5.31 9.75
C THR A 127 -19.16 -6.41 8.99
N GLY A 128 -18.51 -7.56 8.73
CA GLY A 128 -19.16 -8.73 8.12
C GLY A 128 -18.38 -9.41 7.00
N MET A 129 -17.18 -8.94 6.65
CA MET A 129 -16.34 -9.60 5.66
C MET A 129 -15.61 -10.83 6.22
N ASN A 130 -15.43 -10.91 7.53
CA ASN A 130 -14.74 -11.99 8.26
C ASN A 130 -13.30 -12.22 7.77
N ARG A 131 -12.52 -11.16 7.60
CA ARG A 131 -11.12 -11.22 7.20
C ARG A 131 -10.14 -10.67 8.24
N GLY A 132 -10.61 -9.93 9.22
CA GLY A 132 -9.82 -9.36 10.31
C GLY A 132 -10.39 -9.67 11.67
#